data_83d6f33840e4d4dab9aa56252b70b391
#
_entry.id   83d6f33840e4d4dab9aa56252b70b391
#
_cell.length_a   1.000
_cell.length_b   1.000
_cell.length_c   1.000
_cell.angle_alpha   90.00
_cell.angle_beta   90.00
_cell.angle_gamma   90.00
#
_symmetry.space_group_name_H-M   'P 1'
#
loop_
_entity.id
_entity.type
_entity.pdbx_description
1 polymer ?
#
loop_
_entity_poly.entity_id
_entity_poly.type
_entity_poly.pdbx_seq_one_letter_code
_entity_poly.pdbx_strand_id
1 'polypeptide(L)'
;MTWNRSDIRRARQTHLKPVLEQLGYRFLPKQNGNYAIAGLAGDIVIKDHYWHCLDSGQAGNAIDFFVKIRGVTFNEAMTLLTQSAGS
;
A
#
# COMPACT_ATOMS: atom_id res chain seq x y z
N MET A 1 -14.75 -13.35 -8.87
CA MET A 1 -13.90 -12.84 -9.97
C MET A 1 -12.49 -13.33 -9.77
N THR A 2 -11.88 -13.82 -10.83
CA THR A 2 -10.52 -14.35 -10.78
C THR A 2 -9.52 -13.34 -11.31
N TRP A 3 -8.45 -13.15 -10.57
CA TRP A 3 -7.37 -12.23 -10.97
C TRP A 3 -6.29 -13.04 -11.69
N ASN A 4 -5.80 -12.53 -12.82
CA ASN A 4 -4.70 -13.20 -13.52
C ASN A 4 -3.35 -12.71 -12.98
N ARG A 5 -2.26 -13.34 -13.46
CA ARG A 5 -0.92 -13.03 -12.99
C ARG A 5 -0.52 -11.57 -13.28
N SER A 6 -0.93 -11.06 -14.44
CA SER A 6 -0.63 -9.68 -14.81
C SER A 6 -1.32 -8.70 -13.88
N ASP A 7 -2.56 -8.97 -13.51
CA ASP A 7 -3.29 -8.11 -12.58
C ASP A 7 -2.61 -8.10 -11.22
N ILE A 8 -2.24 -9.27 -10.72
CA ILE A 8 -1.58 -9.38 -9.42
C ILE A 8 -0.24 -8.67 -9.43
N ARG A 9 0.54 -8.83 -10.51
CA ARG A 9 1.84 -8.16 -10.63
C ARG A 9 1.68 -6.65 -10.62
N ARG A 10 0.72 -6.12 -11.38
CA ARG A 10 0.46 -4.68 -11.41
C ARG A 10 0.02 -4.16 -10.05
N ALA A 11 -0.85 -4.90 -9.38
CA ALA A 11 -1.32 -4.52 -8.06
C ALA A 11 -0.16 -4.45 -7.06
N ARG A 12 0.73 -5.45 -7.07
CA ARG A 12 1.88 -5.47 -6.17
C ARG A 12 2.83 -4.31 -6.40
N GLN A 13 2.91 -3.82 -7.63
CA GLN A 13 3.82 -2.75 -8.01
C GLN A 13 3.16 -1.37 -8.02
N THR A 14 1.90 -1.28 -7.61
CA THR A 14 1.20 -0.02 -7.54
C THR A 14 1.80 0.86 -6.46
N HIS A 15 2.10 2.11 -6.79
CA HIS A 15 2.65 3.05 -5.82
C HIS A 15 1.62 3.33 -4.75
N LEU A 16 2.02 3.18 -3.50
CA LEU A 16 1.10 3.29 -2.36
C LEU A 16 0.66 4.72 -2.11
N LYS A 17 1.56 5.69 -2.27
CA LYS A 17 1.24 7.06 -1.89
C LYS A 17 0.01 7.61 -2.61
N PRO A 18 -0.09 7.56 -3.96
CA PRO A 18 -1.28 8.09 -4.63
C PRO A 18 -2.56 7.38 -4.23
N VAL A 19 -2.51 6.05 -4.07
CA VAL A 19 -3.68 5.27 -3.69
C VAL A 19 -4.15 5.68 -2.29
N LEU A 20 -3.23 5.78 -1.35
CA LEU A 20 -3.55 6.12 0.02
C LEU A 20 -4.00 7.57 0.14
N GLU A 21 -3.45 8.48 -0.66
CA GLU A 21 -3.92 9.86 -0.68
C GLU A 21 -5.38 9.94 -1.10
N GLN A 22 -5.78 9.16 -2.09
CA GLN A 22 -7.19 9.09 -2.50
C GLN A 22 -8.09 8.59 -1.39
N LEU A 23 -7.56 7.75 -0.51
CA LEU A 23 -8.29 7.22 0.63
C LEU A 23 -8.27 8.15 1.84
N GLY A 24 -7.63 9.31 1.74
CA GLY A 24 -7.62 10.30 2.80
C GLY A 24 -6.42 10.24 3.74
N TYR A 25 -5.43 9.43 3.46
CA TYR A 25 -4.24 9.36 4.29
C TYR A 25 -3.33 10.56 4.05
N ARG A 26 -2.61 10.95 5.09
CA ARG A 26 -1.62 12.03 5.03
C ARG A 26 -0.23 11.45 5.24
N PHE A 27 0.77 12.15 4.69
CA PHE A 27 2.13 11.67 4.70
C PHE A 27 3.08 12.74 5.20
N LEU A 28 4.16 12.28 5.86
CA LEU A 28 5.26 13.12 6.29
C LEU A 28 6.50 12.69 5.51
N PRO A 29 7.12 13.60 4.74
CA PRO A 29 8.31 13.22 3.97
C PRO A 29 9.46 12.82 4.88
N LYS A 30 10.17 11.77 4.48
CA LYS A 30 11.38 11.30 5.15
C LYS A 30 12.52 11.33 4.14
N GLN A 31 13.70 10.87 4.56
CA GLN A 31 14.87 10.84 3.71
C GLN A 31 14.74 9.79 2.60
N ASN A 32 15.42 10.02 1.49
CA ASN A 32 15.57 9.05 0.38
C ASN A 32 14.25 8.68 -0.29
N GLY A 33 13.30 9.60 -0.37
CA GLY A 33 12.05 9.35 -1.05
C GLY A 33 11.07 8.51 -0.26
N ASN A 34 11.31 8.33 1.04
CA ASN A 34 10.39 7.64 1.93
C ASN A 34 9.34 8.60 2.48
N TYR A 35 8.19 8.06 2.85
CA TYR A 35 7.11 8.83 3.47
C TYR A 35 6.57 8.04 4.65
N ALA A 36 6.41 8.72 5.79
CA ALA A 36 5.71 8.13 6.93
C ALA A 36 4.23 8.39 6.79
N ILE A 37 3.41 7.41 7.15
CA ILE A 37 1.96 7.56 7.11
C ILE A 37 1.49 8.10 8.45
N ALA A 38 0.85 9.26 8.44
CA ALA A 38 0.31 9.86 9.65
C ALA A 38 -0.98 9.16 10.06
N GLY A 39 -1.20 9.02 11.36
CA GLY A 39 -2.45 8.51 11.89
C GLY A 39 -2.57 7.00 11.97
N LEU A 40 -1.53 6.26 11.57
CA LEU A 40 -1.51 4.80 11.75
C LEU A 40 -0.51 4.45 12.85
N ALA A 41 -0.89 3.44 13.65
CA ALA A 41 -0.01 2.93 14.69
C ALA A 41 1.17 2.18 14.07
N GLY A 42 2.32 2.18 14.78
CA GLY A 42 3.44 1.33 14.41
C GLY A 42 4.47 1.95 13.50
N ASP A 43 4.41 3.24 13.25
CA ASP A 43 5.40 3.95 12.42
C ASP A 43 5.61 3.28 11.08
N ILE A 44 4.60 3.36 10.23
CA ILE A 44 4.66 2.75 8.91
C ILE A 44 5.25 3.74 7.91
N VAL A 45 6.30 3.30 7.21
CA VAL A 45 7.00 4.08 6.19
C VAL A 45 6.78 3.42 4.85
N ILE A 46 6.50 4.22 3.83
CA ILE A 46 6.32 3.70 2.47
C ILE A 46 7.35 4.30 1.52
N LYS A 47 7.69 3.52 0.50
CA LYS A 47 8.50 3.99 -0.63
C LYS A 47 8.02 3.24 -1.87
N ASP A 48 7.56 3.98 -2.88
CA ASP A 48 7.00 3.40 -4.11
C ASP A 48 5.88 2.41 -3.77
N HIS A 49 6.07 1.13 -4.04
CA HIS A 49 5.08 0.10 -3.76
C HIS A 49 5.42 -0.74 -2.52
N TYR A 50 6.47 -0.35 -1.78
CA TYR A 50 6.87 -1.04 -0.55
C TYR A 50 6.45 -0.28 0.68
N TRP A 51 6.26 -1.01 1.75
CA TRP A 51 6.02 -0.44 3.07
C TRP A 51 6.81 -1.23 4.11
N HIS A 52 7.07 -0.57 5.23
CA HIS A 52 7.79 -1.16 6.34
C HIS A 52 7.22 -0.61 7.64
N CYS A 53 6.83 -1.50 8.55
CA CYS A 53 6.36 -1.11 9.87
C CYS A 53 7.55 -1.21 10.83
N LEU A 54 7.99 -0.07 11.35
CA LEU A 54 9.19 -0.04 12.21
C LEU A 54 8.96 -0.76 13.54
N ASP A 55 7.73 -0.70 14.04
CA ASP A 55 7.39 -1.33 15.33
C ASP A 55 7.43 -2.86 15.27
N SER A 56 6.77 -3.43 14.27
CA SER A 56 6.61 -4.88 14.19
C SER A 56 7.68 -5.56 13.35
N GLY A 57 8.40 -4.79 12.54
CA GLY A 57 9.33 -5.34 11.58
C GLY A 57 8.70 -5.93 10.33
N GLN A 58 7.38 -5.81 10.20
CA GLN A 58 6.70 -6.29 9.00
C GLN A 58 7.00 -5.39 7.82
N ALA A 59 7.00 -5.99 6.63
CA ALA A 59 7.21 -5.27 5.38
C ALA A 59 6.52 -6.02 4.26
N GLY A 60 6.32 -5.36 3.13
CA GLY A 60 5.70 -6.03 2.01
C GLY A 60 5.44 -5.09 0.83
N ASN A 61 4.61 -5.55 -0.08
CA ASN A 61 4.21 -4.80 -1.26
C ASN A 61 2.84 -4.14 -1.05
N ALA A 62 2.29 -3.56 -2.12
CA ALA A 62 1.01 -2.84 -2.01
C ALA A 62 -0.14 -3.75 -1.58
N ILE A 63 -0.19 -4.98 -2.09
CA ILE A 63 -1.25 -5.92 -1.70
C ILE A 63 -1.13 -6.24 -0.21
N ASP A 64 0.09 -6.53 0.25
CA ASP A 64 0.33 -6.84 1.66
C ASP A 64 -0.10 -5.70 2.57
N PHE A 65 0.08 -4.46 2.15
CA PHE A 65 -0.35 -3.31 2.94
C PHE A 65 -1.84 -3.40 3.25
N PHE A 66 -2.66 -3.59 2.21
CA PHE A 66 -4.09 -3.61 2.41
C PHE A 66 -4.54 -4.84 3.20
N VAL A 67 -3.94 -5.99 2.96
CA VAL A 67 -4.32 -7.21 3.66
C VAL A 67 -3.84 -7.19 5.11
N LYS A 68 -2.58 -6.84 5.35
CA LYS A 68 -1.99 -6.94 6.70
C LYS A 68 -2.25 -5.72 7.56
N ILE A 69 -2.20 -4.53 6.99
CA ILE A 69 -2.34 -3.29 7.77
C ILE A 69 -3.80 -2.85 7.81
N ARG A 70 -4.48 -2.85 6.68
CA ARG A 70 -5.87 -2.44 6.61
C ARG A 70 -6.84 -3.56 6.98
N GLY A 71 -6.42 -4.80 6.92
CA GLY A 71 -7.25 -5.92 7.29
C GLY A 71 -8.34 -6.27 6.27
N VAL A 72 -8.21 -5.83 5.03
CA VAL A 72 -9.18 -6.17 3.99
C VAL A 72 -8.81 -7.50 3.36
N THR A 73 -9.76 -8.08 2.61
CA THR A 73 -9.50 -9.32 1.90
C THR A 73 -8.58 -9.08 0.71
N PHE A 74 -7.96 -10.16 0.23
CA PHE A 74 -7.14 -10.10 -0.98
C PHE A 74 -7.95 -9.52 -2.15
N ASN A 75 -9.18 -9.96 -2.30
CA ASN A 75 -10.04 -9.50 -3.39
C ASN A 75 -10.32 -8.00 -3.29
N GLU A 76 -10.60 -7.51 -2.09
CA GLU A 76 -10.80 -6.08 -1.86
C GLU A 76 -9.54 -5.29 -2.15
N ALA A 77 -8.39 -5.80 -1.72
CA ALA A 77 -7.11 -5.15 -2.00
C ALA A 77 -6.87 -5.05 -3.50
N MET A 78 -7.11 -6.13 -4.23
CA MET A 78 -6.96 -6.13 -5.68
C MET A 78 -7.88 -5.10 -6.35
N THR A 79 -9.12 -5.02 -5.90
CA THR A 79 -10.07 -4.06 -6.44
C THR A 79 -9.59 -2.63 -6.24
N LEU A 80 -9.15 -2.30 -5.02
CA LEU A 80 -8.65 -0.97 -4.71
C LEU A 80 -7.43 -0.60 -5.55
N LEU A 81 -6.49 -1.52 -5.67
CA LEU A 81 -5.23 -1.26 -6.35
C LEU A 81 -5.40 -1.18 -7.86
N THR A 82 -6.23 -2.04 -8.44
CA THR A 82 -6.43 -2.03 -9.88
C THR A 82 -7.29 -0.85 -10.33
N GLN A 83 -8.26 -0.43 -9.53
CA GLN A 83 -9.05 0.75 -9.84
C GLN A 83 -8.16 2.01 -9.87
N SER A 84 -7.30 2.15 -8.87
CA SER A 84 -6.41 3.31 -8.80
C SER A 84 -5.41 3.31 -9.94
N ALA A 85 -4.89 2.16 -10.32
CA ALA A 85 -3.91 2.05 -11.39
C ALA A 85 -4.53 2.30 -12.76
N GLY A 86 -5.83 2.12 -12.91
CA GLY A 86 -6.52 2.30 -14.18
C GLY A 86 -7.00 3.72 -14.47
N SER A 87 -6.82 4.61 -13.53
CA SER A 87 -7.32 5.98 -13.68
C SER A 87 -6.28 6.94 -14.23
#